data_6d057b734ccb9cec311c94fef5765613
#
_entry.id   6d057b734ccb9cec311c94fef5765613
#
_cell.length_a   1.000
_cell.length_b   1.000
_cell.length_c   1.000
_cell.angle_alpha   90.00
_cell.angle_beta   90.00
_cell.angle_gamma   90.00
#
_symmetry.space_group_name_H-M   'P 1'
#
loop_
_entity.id
_entity.type
_entity.pdbx_description
1 polymer ?
#
loop_
_entity_poly.entity_id
_entity_poly.type
_entity_poly.pdbx_seq_one_letter_code
_entity_poly.pdbx_strand_id
1 'polypeptide(L)'
;MTSGDTNTYDLIVVGSGFFGLTIAEQAASELGKRVLVVEKREHIGGNAYSEKEPETGIEVHKYGAHLFHTSNDRVWEYVNRFAEFTDYQHRVFAMHDGTAYQFPMGLGLINQFFGKYYSPDEAKALIEEQREGLDPAAATNLEERGIALIGKPLYDAFVKHYTAKQWQTDPTDLPPEIISRLPVRYTFNNRYFNDKYEGLPVDGYAAWLEKMASHELIDVHLDTDWFDVRDTIRGESPEAPVVYTGPLDRYFDYAEGRLGWRTLDFEQEVLDTGDFQGTPVMNYNDADVPYTRIHEFRHFHPERAEYPDDKTVIVKEYSRFAEDDDEVYYPINTPEDREMLKRYRELAAAESRENKVLFGGRLGTYQYLDMHMAIGAALSVFDNHVRTYFVDGKPIDQPRGH
;
A
#
# COMPACT_ATOMS: atom_id res chain seq x y z
N MET A 1 -38.82 -32.50 -5.79
CA MET A 1 -37.41 -32.58 -6.17
C MET A 1 -36.74 -31.43 -5.37
N THR A 2 -36.18 -31.79 -4.25
CA THR A 2 -35.47 -30.84 -3.39
C THR A 2 -34.22 -30.39 -4.10
N SER A 3 -34.13 -29.09 -4.38
CA SER A 3 -32.89 -28.46 -4.82
C SER A 3 -31.87 -28.69 -3.70
N GLY A 4 -30.92 -29.55 -3.95
CA GLY A 4 -29.75 -29.65 -3.08
C GLY A 4 -29.01 -28.31 -3.15
N ASP A 5 -29.00 -27.59 -2.06
CA ASP A 5 -28.05 -26.52 -1.81
C ASP A 5 -26.64 -27.15 -1.83
N THR A 6 -26.05 -27.22 -3.02
CA THR A 6 -24.64 -27.57 -3.12
C THR A 6 -23.86 -26.34 -2.70
N ASN A 7 -23.29 -26.39 -1.51
CA ASN A 7 -22.37 -25.41 -0.94
C ASN A 7 -21.03 -25.34 -1.71
N THR A 8 -21.07 -25.59 -3.02
CA THR A 8 -19.90 -25.64 -3.89
C THR A 8 -19.64 -24.28 -4.52
N TYR A 9 -18.42 -23.83 -4.44
CA TYR A 9 -17.94 -22.60 -5.08
C TYR A 9 -17.19 -22.92 -6.38
N ASP A 10 -17.30 -22.03 -7.35
CA ASP A 10 -16.52 -22.10 -8.60
C ASP A 10 -15.09 -21.59 -8.41
N LEU A 11 -14.92 -20.62 -7.51
CA LEU A 11 -13.63 -19.93 -7.23
C LEU A 11 -13.51 -19.65 -5.74
N ILE A 12 -12.32 -19.81 -5.20
CA ILE A 12 -11.98 -19.44 -3.83
C ILE A 12 -10.95 -18.32 -3.88
N VAL A 13 -11.18 -17.23 -3.14
CA VAL A 13 -10.27 -16.10 -3.00
C VAL A 13 -9.86 -15.98 -1.52
N VAL A 14 -8.57 -16.05 -1.24
CA VAL A 14 -8.01 -15.91 0.10
C VAL A 14 -7.42 -14.52 0.26
N GLY A 15 -8.05 -13.73 1.12
CA GLY A 15 -7.77 -12.33 1.37
C GLY A 15 -8.71 -11.39 0.61
N SER A 16 -9.29 -10.46 1.34
CA SER A 16 -10.30 -9.49 0.88
C SER A 16 -9.73 -8.10 0.58
N GLY A 17 -8.42 -7.96 0.37
CA GLY A 17 -7.82 -6.72 -0.12
C GLY A 17 -8.22 -6.41 -1.56
N PHE A 18 -7.83 -5.24 -2.08
CA PHE A 18 -8.21 -4.81 -3.44
C PHE A 18 -7.92 -5.85 -4.53
N PHE A 19 -6.80 -6.57 -4.45
CA PHE A 19 -6.50 -7.63 -5.43
C PHE A 19 -7.54 -8.75 -5.37
N GLY A 20 -7.79 -9.30 -4.19
CA GLY A 20 -8.74 -10.41 -4.02
C GLY A 20 -10.17 -10.03 -4.37
N LEU A 21 -10.65 -8.88 -3.87
CA LEU A 21 -12.01 -8.41 -4.17
C LEU A 21 -12.18 -8.07 -5.66
N THR A 22 -11.16 -7.54 -6.34
CA THR A 22 -11.24 -7.31 -7.79
C THR A 22 -11.41 -8.63 -8.56
N ILE A 23 -10.67 -9.68 -8.20
CA ILE A 23 -10.83 -11.01 -8.82
C ILE A 23 -12.23 -11.58 -8.51
N ALA A 24 -12.68 -11.50 -7.26
CA ALA A 24 -13.98 -12.03 -6.85
C ALA A 24 -15.13 -11.32 -7.57
N GLU A 25 -15.10 -9.99 -7.61
CA GLU A 25 -16.11 -9.18 -8.30
C GLU A 25 -16.16 -9.48 -9.80
N GLN A 26 -15.00 -9.51 -10.46
CA GLN A 26 -14.96 -9.82 -11.90
C GLN A 26 -15.41 -11.24 -12.21
N ALA A 27 -15.08 -12.23 -11.38
CA ALA A 27 -15.54 -13.60 -11.57
C ALA A 27 -17.05 -13.73 -11.38
N ALA A 28 -17.62 -13.04 -10.41
CA ALA A 28 -19.05 -13.03 -10.16
C ALA A 28 -19.82 -12.26 -11.23
N SER A 29 -19.41 -11.01 -11.51
CA SER A 29 -20.15 -10.12 -12.41
C SER A 29 -20.00 -10.48 -13.90
N GLU A 30 -18.78 -10.84 -14.34
CA GLU A 30 -18.49 -11.08 -15.76
C GLU A 30 -18.70 -12.53 -16.19
N LEU A 31 -18.50 -13.49 -15.27
CA LEU A 31 -18.55 -14.92 -15.58
C LEU A 31 -19.70 -15.67 -14.89
N GLY A 32 -20.46 -14.98 -14.01
CA GLY A 32 -21.54 -15.61 -13.26
C GLY A 32 -21.05 -16.73 -12.32
N LYS A 33 -19.81 -16.61 -11.80
CA LYS A 33 -19.19 -17.62 -10.97
C LYS A 33 -19.50 -17.36 -9.49
N ARG A 34 -19.82 -18.46 -8.77
CA ARG A 34 -20.00 -18.41 -7.32
C ARG A 34 -18.63 -18.40 -6.65
N VAL A 35 -18.36 -17.35 -5.87
CA VAL A 35 -17.04 -17.08 -5.26
C VAL A 35 -17.15 -17.11 -3.74
N LEU A 36 -16.22 -17.82 -3.09
CA LEU A 36 -15.99 -17.71 -1.67
C LEU A 36 -14.77 -16.81 -1.43
N VAL A 37 -14.92 -15.76 -0.64
CA VAL A 37 -13.81 -14.94 -0.12
C VAL A 37 -13.57 -15.33 1.33
N VAL A 38 -12.35 -15.75 1.65
CA VAL A 38 -11.92 -16.10 3.02
C VAL A 38 -11.00 -15.01 3.54
N GLU A 39 -11.37 -14.35 4.63
CA GLU A 39 -10.60 -13.25 5.23
C GLU A 39 -10.32 -13.54 6.71
N LYS A 40 -9.05 -13.45 7.13
CA LYS A 40 -8.64 -13.71 8.51
C LYS A 40 -9.08 -12.63 9.50
N ARG A 41 -9.29 -11.40 9.03
CA ARG A 41 -9.70 -10.25 9.85
C ARG A 41 -11.21 -10.21 10.03
N GLU A 42 -11.66 -9.43 11.02
CA GLU A 42 -13.07 -9.15 11.31
C GLU A 42 -13.73 -8.22 10.28
N HIS A 43 -12.97 -7.71 9.32
CA HIS A 43 -13.42 -6.77 8.27
C HIS A 43 -12.79 -7.12 6.92
N ILE A 44 -13.42 -6.70 5.84
CA ILE A 44 -12.88 -6.75 4.48
C ILE A 44 -11.88 -5.62 4.22
N GLY A 45 -11.16 -5.70 3.09
CA GLY A 45 -10.38 -4.60 2.52
C GLY A 45 -8.90 -4.64 2.81
N GLY A 46 -8.44 -5.60 3.62
CA GLY A 46 -7.02 -5.69 3.96
C GLY A 46 -6.54 -4.38 4.62
N ASN A 47 -5.37 -3.88 4.20
CA ASN A 47 -4.81 -2.65 4.77
C ASN A 47 -5.53 -1.37 4.31
N ALA A 48 -6.41 -1.41 3.30
CA ALA A 48 -7.14 -0.23 2.83
C ALA A 48 -8.39 0.09 3.64
N TYR A 49 -8.71 -0.70 4.65
CA TYR A 49 -9.88 -0.52 5.48
C TYR A 49 -9.85 0.80 6.27
N SER A 50 -11.00 1.50 6.31
CA SER A 50 -11.23 2.69 7.12
C SER A 50 -12.46 2.50 8.01
N GLU A 51 -12.47 3.19 9.13
CA GLU A 51 -13.59 3.16 10.08
C GLU A 51 -13.80 4.55 10.71
N LYS A 52 -15.01 4.80 11.21
CA LYS A 52 -15.27 6.03 11.95
C LYS A 52 -14.81 5.87 13.39
N GLU A 53 -13.99 6.82 13.86
CA GLU A 53 -13.63 6.88 15.26
C GLU A 53 -14.90 7.15 16.10
N PRO A 54 -15.18 6.32 17.14
CA PRO A 54 -16.50 6.30 17.80
C PRO A 54 -16.90 7.60 18.51
N GLU A 55 -15.94 8.38 19.03
CA GLU A 55 -16.20 9.60 19.78
C GLU A 55 -16.43 10.82 18.87
N THR A 56 -15.66 10.89 17.78
CA THR A 56 -15.63 12.06 16.90
C THR A 56 -16.39 11.86 15.60
N GLY A 57 -16.62 10.61 15.19
CA GLY A 57 -17.16 10.27 13.88
C GLY A 57 -16.20 10.55 12.71
N ILE A 58 -14.97 10.99 13.00
CA ILE A 58 -13.93 11.20 11.98
C ILE A 58 -13.51 9.85 11.41
N GLU A 59 -13.47 9.75 10.08
CA GLU A 59 -13.00 8.54 9.40
C GLU A 59 -11.48 8.40 9.55
N VAL A 60 -11.05 7.26 10.06
CA VAL A 60 -9.65 6.90 10.28
C VAL A 60 -9.29 5.73 9.38
N HIS A 61 -8.15 5.81 8.70
CA HIS A 61 -7.58 4.67 7.97
C HIS A 61 -6.80 3.80 8.97
N LYS A 62 -7.37 2.63 9.30
CA LYS A 62 -6.90 1.77 10.40
C LYS A 62 -5.43 1.31 10.26
N TYR A 63 -4.94 1.19 9.04
CA TYR A 63 -3.61 0.67 8.71
C TYR A 63 -2.72 1.72 8.01
N GLY A 64 -2.87 2.98 8.40
CA GLY A 64 -2.15 4.10 7.82
C GLY A 64 -2.87 4.74 6.63
N ALA A 65 -2.47 5.94 6.27
CA ALA A 65 -3.12 6.72 5.23
C ALA A 65 -3.10 6.01 3.88
N HIS A 66 -4.27 5.77 3.31
CA HIS A 66 -4.47 5.23 1.98
C HIS A 66 -5.01 6.34 1.07
N LEU A 67 -4.31 6.60 -0.02
CA LEU A 67 -4.58 7.68 -0.95
C LEU A 67 -4.72 7.09 -2.34
N PHE A 68 -5.89 7.22 -2.93
CA PHE A 68 -6.11 6.67 -4.26
C PHE A 68 -5.65 7.64 -5.34
N HIS A 69 -4.80 7.16 -6.22
CA HIS A 69 -4.31 7.88 -7.39
C HIS A 69 -4.03 6.89 -8.52
N THR A 70 -4.16 7.32 -9.75
CA THR A 70 -3.82 6.50 -10.93
C THR A 70 -3.73 7.34 -12.20
N SER A 71 -2.89 6.89 -13.14
CA SER A 71 -2.91 7.37 -14.53
C SER A 71 -3.48 6.30 -15.49
N ASN A 72 -3.92 5.16 -14.97
CA ASN A 72 -4.50 4.06 -15.74
C ASN A 72 -6.02 4.27 -15.90
N ASP A 73 -6.45 4.61 -17.12
CA ASP A 73 -7.86 4.87 -17.42
C ASP A 73 -8.76 3.66 -17.12
N ARG A 74 -8.31 2.43 -17.40
CA ARG A 74 -9.05 1.21 -17.10
C ARG A 74 -9.29 1.03 -15.60
N VAL A 75 -8.27 1.27 -14.78
CA VAL A 75 -8.41 1.21 -13.32
C VAL A 75 -9.37 2.27 -12.84
N TRP A 76 -9.26 3.51 -13.36
CA TRP A 76 -10.16 4.60 -13.01
C TRP A 76 -11.63 4.30 -13.37
N GLU A 77 -11.88 3.79 -14.59
CA GLU A 77 -13.21 3.37 -15.00
C GLU A 77 -13.77 2.25 -14.12
N TYR A 78 -12.92 1.28 -13.77
CA TYR A 78 -13.31 0.16 -12.91
C TYR A 78 -13.74 0.62 -11.52
N VAL A 79 -12.92 1.43 -10.84
CA VAL A 79 -13.21 1.84 -9.45
C VAL A 79 -14.41 2.75 -9.33
N ASN A 80 -14.68 3.58 -10.35
CA ASN A 80 -15.87 4.45 -10.40
C ASN A 80 -17.20 3.68 -10.52
N ARG A 81 -17.18 2.37 -10.72
CA ARG A 81 -18.38 1.52 -10.60
C ARG A 81 -18.83 1.37 -9.14
N PHE A 82 -17.93 1.54 -8.18
CA PHE A 82 -18.13 1.23 -6.77
C PHE A 82 -18.07 2.45 -5.85
N ALA A 83 -17.32 3.48 -6.21
CA ALA A 83 -17.16 4.68 -5.39
C ALA A 83 -17.16 5.94 -6.24
N GLU A 84 -17.71 7.02 -5.69
CA GLU A 84 -17.44 8.37 -6.15
C GLU A 84 -16.20 8.90 -5.42
N PHE A 85 -15.40 9.72 -6.09
CA PHE A 85 -14.17 10.26 -5.54
C PHE A 85 -14.26 11.77 -5.37
N THR A 86 -13.68 12.27 -4.29
CA THR A 86 -13.49 13.71 -4.07
C THR A 86 -12.44 14.27 -5.03
N ASP A 87 -12.27 15.59 -5.06
CA ASP A 87 -11.18 16.28 -5.74
C ASP A 87 -9.93 16.45 -4.85
N TYR A 88 -9.81 15.64 -3.81
CA TYR A 88 -8.70 15.68 -2.87
C TYR A 88 -7.35 15.54 -3.58
N GLN A 89 -6.43 16.44 -3.27
CA GLN A 89 -5.06 16.42 -3.75
C GLN A 89 -4.11 16.31 -2.56
N HIS A 90 -3.32 15.24 -2.55
CA HIS A 90 -2.42 14.99 -1.43
C HIS A 90 -1.26 15.97 -1.37
N ARG A 91 -1.07 16.54 -0.20
CA ARG A 91 0.05 17.41 0.16
C ARG A 91 0.66 16.93 1.46
N VAL A 92 1.98 16.96 1.52
CA VAL A 92 2.75 16.52 2.68
C VAL A 92 3.61 17.67 3.15
N PHE A 93 3.72 17.80 4.45
CA PHE A 93 4.68 18.69 5.08
C PHE A 93 5.70 17.87 5.86
N ALA A 94 6.87 18.47 6.11
CA ALA A 94 7.92 17.91 6.93
C ALA A 94 8.33 18.88 8.01
N MET A 95 8.35 18.42 9.24
CA MET A 95 8.87 19.15 10.38
C MET A 95 10.38 18.93 10.49
N HIS A 96 11.14 20.00 10.56
CA HIS A 96 12.56 19.96 10.83
C HIS A 96 12.95 21.21 11.64
N ASP A 97 13.62 20.99 12.78
CA ASP A 97 14.08 22.04 13.70
C ASP A 97 12.99 23.08 14.04
N GLY A 98 11.79 22.57 14.39
CA GLY A 98 10.62 23.37 14.75
C GLY A 98 9.96 24.15 13.60
N THR A 99 10.37 23.90 12.35
CA THR A 99 9.82 24.57 11.16
C THR A 99 9.15 23.58 10.23
N ALA A 100 7.93 23.89 9.77
CA ALA A 100 7.23 23.09 8.78
C ALA A 100 7.62 23.50 7.36
N TYR A 101 8.06 22.51 6.58
CA TYR A 101 8.45 22.66 5.17
C TYR A 101 7.50 21.90 4.27
N GLN A 102 7.16 22.50 3.13
CA GLN A 102 6.25 21.86 2.18
C GLN A 102 6.97 20.83 1.30
N PHE A 103 6.49 19.60 1.29
CA PHE A 103 6.95 18.52 0.39
C PHE A 103 6.03 18.38 -0.84
N PRO A 104 6.49 17.74 -1.93
CA PRO A 104 7.83 17.17 -2.15
C PRO A 104 8.90 18.24 -2.29
N MET A 105 10.19 17.81 -2.26
CA MET A 105 11.35 18.68 -2.38
C MET A 105 11.33 19.48 -3.69
N GLY A 106 10.90 20.73 -3.63
CA GLY A 106 10.73 21.65 -4.76
C GLY A 106 11.33 23.02 -4.48
N LEU A 107 11.17 23.96 -5.42
CA LEU A 107 11.69 25.34 -5.25
C LEU A 107 11.16 26.02 -4.00
N GLY A 108 9.90 25.73 -3.58
CA GLY A 108 9.33 26.29 -2.36
C GLY A 108 10.13 25.87 -1.12
N LEU A 109 10.40 24.57 -0.97
CA LEU A 109 11.20 24.03 0.14
C LEU A 109 12.65 24.55 0.10
N ILE A 110 13.30 24.52 -1.08
CA ILE A 110 14.68 24.97 -1.26
C ILE A 110 14.80 26.44 -0.86
N ASN A 111 13.91 27.30 -1.35
CA ASN A 111 13.93 28.72 -1.05
C ASN A 111 13.68 29.02 0.43
N GLN A 112 12.74 28.31 1.05
CA GLN A 112 12.45 28.43 2.47
C GLN A 112 13.63 27.98 3.33
N PHE A 113 14.22 26.83 3.02
CA PHE A 113 15.31 26.22 3.81
C PHE A 113 16.58 27.08 3.77
N PHE A 114 16.95 27.60 2.61
CA PHE A 114 18.14 28.46 2.47
C PHE A 114 17.86 29.95 2.70
N GLY A 115 16.60 30.32 2.98
CA GLY A 115 16.23 31.71 3.30
C GLY A 115 16.49 32.70 2.15
N LYS A 116 16.49 32.22 0.89
CA LYS A 116 16.80 33.03 -0.30
C LYS A 116 16.00 32.52 -1.48
N TYR A 117 15.61 33.44 -2.38
CA TYR A 117 15.03 33.07 -3.66
C TYR A 117 16.11 32.56 -4.62
N TYR A 118 15.88 31.36 -5.14
CA TYR A 118 16.64 30.74 -6.22
C TYR A 118 15.71 30.49 -7.40
N SER A 119 16.15 30.86 -8.61
CA SER A 119 15.55 30.37 -9.84
C SER A 119 15.81 28.86 -10.03
N PRO A 120 15.12 28.18 -10.95
CA PRO A 120 15.37 26.76 -11.23
C PRO A 120 16.84 26.43 -11.50
N ASP A 121 17.53 27.24 -12.28
CA ASP A 121 18.92 26.97 -12.65
C ASP A 121 19.90 27.28 -11.49
N GLU A 122 19.64 28.32 -10.71
CA GLU A 122 20.41 28.61 -9.49
C GLU A 122 20.22 27.50 -8.44
N ALA A 123 19.01 26.97 -8.29
CA ALA A 123 18.76 25.86 -7.37
C ALA A 123 19.47 24.56 -7.82
N LYS A 124 19.51 24.27 -9.13
CA LYS A 124 20.30 23.16 -9.67
C LYS A 124 21.79 23.32 -9.38
N ALA A 125 22.32 24.52 -9.64
CA ALA A 125 23.73 24.83 -9.42
C ALA A 125 24.09 24.72 -7.92
N LEU A 126 23.21 25.20 -7.02
CA LEU A 126 23.37 25.08 -5.59
C LEU A 126 23.45 23.61 -5.14
N ILE A 127 22.53 22.77 -5.61
CA ILE A 127 22.53 21.34 -5.27
C ILE A 127 23.78 20.66 -5.83
N GLU A 128 24.18 20.98 -7.05
CA GLU A 128 25.41 20.43 -7.65
C GLU A 128 26.66 20.77 -6.84
N GLU A 129 26.77 22.01 -6.34
CA GLU A 129 27.87 22.44 -5.46
C GLU A 129 27.87 21.67 -4.13
N GLN A 130 26.67 21.32 -3.61
CA GLN A 130 26.50 20.68 -2.31
C GLN A 130 26.58 19.15 -2.33
N ARG A 131 26.82 18.53 -3.48
CA ARG A 131 26.97 17.07 -3.64
C ARG A 131 28.28 16.50 -3.10
N GLU A 132 29.19 17.33 -2.62
CA GLU A 132 30.52 16.91 -2.11
C GLU A 132 31.34 16.09 -3.14
N GLY A 133 31.10 16.30 -4.42
CA GLY A 133 31.76 15.57 -5.51
C GLY A 133 31.25 14.14 -5.74
N LEU A 134 30.16 13.73 -5.08
CA LEU A 134 29.57 12.40 -5.23
C LEU A 134 28.81 12.29 -6.56
N ASP A 135 28.99 11.15 -7.22
CA ASP A 135 28.22 10.78 -8.41
C ASP A 135 27.06 9.84 -8.01
N PRO A 136 25.79 10.21 -8.31
CA PRO A 136 24.67 9.30 -8.02
C PRO A 136 24.81 7.90 -8.61
N ALA A 137 25.48 7.75 -9.76
CA ALA A 137 25.66 6.45 -10.40
C ALA A 137 26.72 5.56 -9.72
N ALA A 138 27.65 6.17 -8.96
CA ALA A 138 28.74 5.49 -8.28
C ALA A 138 28.49 5.28 -6.77
N ALA A 139 27.35 5.76 -6.25
CA ALA A 139 27.00 5.65 -4.83
C ALA A 139 26.91 4.18 -4.39
N THR A 140 27.54 3.86 -3.25
CA THR A 140 27.60 2.51 -2.69
C THR A 140 26.57 2.26 -1.59
N ASN A 141 26.00 3.31 -1.04
CA ASN A 141 24.98 3.27 0.01
C ASN A 141 23.94 4.40 -0.17
N LEU A 142 22.90 4.36 0.66
CA LEU A 142 21.79 5.31 0.61
C LEU A 142 22.25 6.74 0.94
N GLU A 143 23.16 6.94 1.90
CA GLU A 143 23.66 8.27 2.29
C GLU A 143 24.37 8.94 1.10
N GLU A 144 25.35 8.25 0.50
CA GLU A 144 26.06 8.75 -0.69
C GLU A 144 25.10 9.07 -1.83
N ARG A 145 24.13 8.19 -2.09
CA ARG A 145 23.12 8.38 -3.13
C ARG A 145 22.23 9.59 -2.85
N GLY A 146 21.78 9.74 -1.60
CA GLY A 146 20.95 10.85 -1.14
C GLY A 146 21.69 12.19 -1.28
N ILE A 147 22.92 12.30 -0.77
CA ILE A 147 23.74 13.50 -0.90
C ILE A 147 23.98 13.85 -2.38
N ALA A 148 24.30 12.85 -3.19
CA ALA A 148 24.52 13.03 -4.62
C ALA A 148 23.28 13.52 -5.38
N LEU A 149 22.06 13.20 -4.91
CA LEU A 149 20.81 13.61 -5.55
C LEU A 149 20.33 15.01 -5.13
N ILE A 150 20.47 15.36 -3.84
CA ILE A 150 19.81 16.55 -3.28
C ILE A 150 20.74 17.51 -2.55
N GLY A 151 22.03 17.17 -2.46
CA GLY A 151 23.02 17.93 -1.68
C GLY A 151 22.95 17.62 -0.19
N LYS A 152 24.10 17.72 0.48
CA LYS A 152 24.25 17.34 1.89
C LYS A 152 23.30 18.08 2.86
N PRO A 153 23.11 19.40 2.81
CA PRO A 153 22.24 20.10 3.75
C PRO A 153 20.80 19.63 3.72
N LEU A 154 20.22 19.41 2.51
CA LEU A 154 18.85 18.90 2.37
C LEU A 154 18.76 17.42 2.76
N TYR A 155 19.79 16.64 2.47
CA TYR A 155 19.87 15.26 2.90
C TYR A 155 19.86 15.13 4.41
N ASP A 156 20.73 15.88 5.11
CA ASP A 156 20.83 15.85 6.58
C ASP A 156 19.51 16.29 7.23
N ALA A 157 18.86 17.33 6.70
CA ALA A 157 17.61 17.87 7.24
C ALA A 157 16.39 16.97 7.00
N PHE A 158 16.26 16.38 5.82
CA PHE A 158 14.98 15.81 5.41
C PHE A 158 15.00 14.31 5.11
N VAL A 159 16.16 13.69 4.99
CA VAL A 159 16.27 12.29 4.58
C VAL A 159 16.94 11.43 5.62
N LYS A 160 18.09 11.86 6.14
CA LYS A 160 18.96 11.04 6.99
C LYS A 160 18.22 10.40 8.18
N HIS A 161 17.68 11.20 9.06
CA HIS A 161 17.05 10.70 10.29
C HIS A 161 15.66 10.11 10.04
N TYR A 162 14.90 10.63 9.06
CA TYR A 162 13.65 10.04 8.66
C TYR A 162 13.84 8.61 8.12
N THR A 163 14.82 8.43 7.25
CA THR A 163 15.16 7.11 6.70
C THR A 163 15.69 6.16 7.77
N ALA A 164 16.56 6.64 8.66
CA ALA A 164 17.05 5.84 9.79
C ALA A 164 15.90 5.33 10.68
N LYS A 165 14.91 6.18 10.99
CA LYS A 165 13.69 5.77 11.72
C LYS A 165 12.85 4.78 10.94
N GLN A 166 12.61 5.08 9.65
CA GLN A 166 11.78 4.24 8.81
C GLN A 166 12.37 2.84 8.60
N TRP A 167 13.69 2.73 8.50
CA TRP A 167 14.39 1.46 8.27
C TRP A 167 15.02 0.86 9.52
N GLN A 168 15.05 1.60 10.64
CA GLN A 168 15.77 1.20 11.87
C GLN A 168 17.21 0.74 11.59
N THR A 169 17.85 1.38 10.63
CA THR A 169 19.17 1.06 10.10
C THR A 169 19.85 2.37 9.71
N ASP A 170 21.15 2.46 9.95
CA ASP A 170 21.91 3.64 9.49
C ASP A 170 21.86 3.72 7.96
N PRO A 171 21.63 4.90 7.36
CA PRO A 171 21.61 5.07 5.91
C PRO A 171 22.89 4.64 5.20
N THR A 172 24.04 4.62 5.89
CA THR A 172 25.30 4.10 5.34
C THR A 172 25.31 2.58 5.16
N ASP A 173 24.45 1.86 5.88
CA ASP A 173 24.30 0.41 5.79
C ASP A 173 23.13 -0.02 4.87
N LEU A 174 22.39 0.96 4.33
CA LEU A 174 21.26 0.71 3.42
C LEU A 174 21.70 0.77 1.95
N PRO A 175 21.16 -0.11 1.08
CA PRO A 175 21.48 -0.09 -0.33
C PRO A 175 20.97 1.20 -1.02
N PRO A 176 21.72 1.73 -2.02
CA PRO A 176 21.39 3.00 -2.67
C PRO A 176 20.09 2.96 -3.48
N GLU A 177 19.58 1.78 -3.83
CA GLU A 177 18.33 1.60 -4.56
C GLU A 177 17.10 2.03 -3.76
N ILE A 178 17.15 2.02 -2.44
CA ILE A 178 16.06 2.46 -1.57
C ILE A 178 15.70 3.93 -1.85
N ILE A 179 16.69 4.78 -2.14
CA ILE A 179 16.52 6.20 -2.47
C ILE A 179 16.60 6.48 -3.98
N SER A 180 16.32 5.51 -4.81
CA SER A 180 16.42 5.66 -6.27
C SER A 180 15.55 6.77 -6.84
N ARG A 181 14.56 7.28 -6.10
CA ARG A 181 13.56 8.25 -6.53
C ARG A 181 13.31 9.34 -5.48
N LEU A 182 14.29 10.20 -5.23
CA LEU A 182 14.02 11.50 -4.63
C LEU A 182 13.98 12.54 -5.77
N PRO A 183 12.82 12.82 -6.36
CA PRO A 183 12.75 13.85 -7.38
C PRO A 183 12.84 15.22 -6.71
N VAL A 184 13.94 15.91 -6.92
CA VAL A 184 13.95 17.35 -6.71
C VAL A 184 13.16 17.98 -7.86
N ARG A 185 12.09 18.66 -7.53
CA ARG A 185 11.27 19.38 -8.50
C ARG A 185 11.74 20.83 -8.56
N TYR A 186 12.37 21.22 -9.66
CA TYR A 186 12.77 22.63 -9.86
C TYR A 186 11.58 23.48 -10.31
N THR A 187 10.45 23.31 -9.64
CA THR A 187 9.19 24.05 -9.83
C THR A 187 8.53 24.26 -8.47
N PHE A 188 7.50 25.12 -8.41
CA PHE A 188 6.66 25.31 -7.22
C PHE A 188 5.48 24.33 -7.15
N ASN A 189 5.45 23.28 -8.00
CA ASN A 189 4.40 22.26 -7.92
C ASN A 189 4.59 21.42 -6.67
N ASN A 190 3.61 21.50 -5.77
CA ASN A 190 3.59 20.84 -4.45
C ASN A 190 2.63 19.65 -4.35
N ARG A 191 2.01 19.24 -5.46
CA ARG A 191 1.23 17.99 -5.47
C ARG A 191 2.15 16.80 -5.19
N TYR A 192 1.72 15.91 -4.29
CA TYR A 192 2.51 14.72 -3.98
C TYR A 192 2.58 13.77 -5.17
N PHE A 193 1.43 13.44 -5.75
CA PHE A 193 1.32 12.61 -6.95
C PHE A 193 1.31 13.45 -8.23
N ASN A 194 1.73 12.84 -9.34
CA ASN A 194 1.65 13.43 -10.69
C ASN A 194 0.64 12.70 -11.57
N ASP A 195 -0.19 11.85 -10.98
CA ASP A 195 -1.16 11.05 -11.69
C ASP A 195 -2.31 11.89 -12.27
N LYS A 196 -2.94 11.32 -13.31
CA LYS A 196 -4.08 11.93 -14.00
C LYS A 196 -5.30 12.05 -13.09
N TYR A 197 -5.52 11.02 -12.27
CA TYR A 197 -6.62 10.92 -11.33
C TYR A 197 -6.09 10.77 -9.92
N GLU A 198 -6.71 11.48 -8.99
CA GLU A 198 -6.39 11.46 -7.57
C GLU A 198 -7.65 11.85 -6.79
N GLY A 199 -7.93 11.19 -5.68
CA GLY A 199 -9.07 11.48 -4.83
C GLY A 199 -9.24 10.47 -3.71
N LEU A 200 -10.17 10.74 -2.81
CA LEU A 200 -10.60 9.83 -1.75
C LEU A 200 -12.04 9.41 -2.01
N PRO A 201 -12.43 8.17 -1.67
CA PRO A 201 -13.81 7.75 -1.82
C PRO A 201 -14.70 8.59 -0.91
N VAL A 202 -15.78 9.18 -1.48
CA VAL A 202 -16.70 10.09 -0.76
C VAL A 202 -17.28 9.42 0.50
N ASP A 203 -17.67 8.16 0.39
CA ASP A 203 -18.26 7.38 1.48
C ASP A 203 -17.24 6.59 2.31
N GLY A 204 -15.94 6.78 2.04
CA GLY A 204 -14.83 6.07 2.67
C GLY A 204 -14.49 4.73 2.04
N TYR A 205 -13.35 4.18 2.47
CA TYR A 205 -12.84 2.92 1.90
C TYR A 205 -13.69 1.72 2.28
N ALA A 206 -14.20 1.65 3.50
CA ALA A 206 -15.07 0.53 3.92
C ALA A 206 -16.28 0.38 3.00
N ALA A 207 -17.01 1.47 2.74
CA ALA A 207 -18.18 1.45 1.86
C ALA A 207 -17.84 1.06 0.42
N TRP A 208 -16.70 1.51 -0.11
CA TRP A 208 -16.22 1.09 -1.43
C TRP A 208 -15.98 -0.43 -1.48
N LEU A 209 -15.24 -0.97 -0.51
CA LEU A 209 -14.89 -2.38 -0.44
C LEU A 209 -16.12 -3.27 -0.22
N GLU A 210 -17.05 -2.85 0.64
CA GLU A 210 -18.34 -3.51 0.85
C GLU A 210 -19.14 -3.59 -0.46
N LYS A 211 -19.15 -2.52 -1.24
CA LYS A 211 -19.84 -2.51 -2.54
C LYS A 211 -19.19 -3.45 -3.55
N MET A 212 -17.86 -3.61 -3.54
CA MET A 212 -17.18 -4.62 -4.37
C MET A 212 -17.55 -6.04 -3.96
N ALA A 213 -17.74 -6.30 -2.66
CA ALA A 213 -18.09 -7.60 -2.11
C ALA A 213 -19.60 -7.92 -2.16
N SER A 214 -20.47 -6.97 -2.52
CA SER A 214 -21.93 -7.07 -2.36
C SER A 214 -22.65 -7.88 -3.44
N HIS A 215 -21.93 -8.44 -4.41
CA HIS A 215 -22.57 -9.24 -5.47
C HIS A 215 -23.17 -10.53 -4.91
N GLU A 216 -24.40 -10.91 -5.35
CA GLU A 216 -25.15 -12.08 -4.85
C GLU A 216 -24.44 -13.44 -4.99
N LEU A 217 -23.42 -13.52 -5.85
CA LEU A 217 -22.60 -14.71 -6.05
C LEU A 217 -21.29 -14.68 -5.24
N ILE A 218 -21.10 -13.70 -4.37
CA ILE A 218 -19.93 -13.58 -3.50
C ILE A 218 -20.35 -13.84 -2.06
N ASP A 219 -19.83 -14.91 -1.47
CA ASP A 219 -19.93 -15.16 -0.04
C ASP A 219 -18.61 -14.76 0.63
N VAL A 220 -18.66 -14.04 1.74
CA VAL A 220 -17.48 -13.60 2.50
C VAL A 220 -17.47 -14.22 3.88
N HIS A 221 -16.41 -14.95 4.22
CA HIS A 221 -16.17 -15.50 5.55
C HIS A 221 -15.06 -14.66 6.23
N LEU A 222 -15.45 -13.84 7.18
CA LEU A 222 -14.55 -13.07 8.05
C LEU A 222 -14.09 -13.92 9.24
N ASP A 223 -13.11 -13.42 10.01
CA ASP A 223 -12.54 -14.11 11.18
C ASP A 223 -12.11 -15.56 10.87
N THR A 224 -11.69 -15.80 9.63
CA THR A 224 -11.46 -17.16 9.13
C THR A 224 -10.04 -17.25 8.54
N ASP A 225 -9.15 -17.95 9.23
CA ASP A 225 -7.84 -18.24 8.68
C ASP A 225 -7.92 -19.37 7.66
N TRP A 226 -7.39 -19.13 6.46
CA TRP A 226 -7.38 -20.11 5.37
C TRP A 226 -6.79 -21.46 5.78
N PHE A 227 -5.74 -21.46 6.58
CA PHE A 227 -5.04 -22.70 6.96
C PHE A 227 -5.85 -23.57 7.93
N ASP A 228 -6.81 -22.99 8.63
CA ASP A 228 -7.71 -23.74 9.52
C ASP A 228 -8.86 -24.41 8.76
N VAL A 229 -9.25 -23.84 7.61
CA VAL A 229 -10.47 -24.26 6.88
C VAL A 229 -10.21 -24.84 5.49
N ARG A 230 -8.96 -24.71 4.97
CA ARG A 230 -8.63 -25.07 3.57
C ARG A 230 -9.02 -26.49 3.19
N ASP A 231 -8.77 -27.47 4.07
CA ASP A 231 -9.03 -28.87 3.76
C ASP A 231 -10.54 -29.17 3.69
N THR A 232 -11.35 -28.50 4.52
CA THR A 232 -12.82 -28.57 4.49
C THR A 232 -13.34 -27.91 3.20
N ILE A 233 -12.92 -26.67 2.91
CA ILE A 233 -13.37 -25.93 1.72
C ILE A 233 -12.94 -26.65 0.44
N ARG A 234 -11.72 -27.16 0.39
CA ARG A 234 -11.22 -27.96 -0.75
C ARG A 234 -11.98 -29.27 -0.91
N GLY A 235 -12.39 -29.90 0.19
CA GLY A 235 -13.24 -31.11 0.17
C GLY A 235 -14.64 -30.84 -0.38
N GLU A 236 -15.21 -29.68 -0.07
CA GLU A 236 -16.54 -29.24 -0.57
C GLU A 236 -16.49 -28.71 -2.02
N SER A 237 -15.40 -28.10 -2.42
CA SER A 237 -15.20 -27.49 -3.75
C SER A 237 -13.88 -27.96 -4.39
N PRO A 238 -13.70 -29.25 -4.69
CA PRO A 238 -12.42 -29.84 -5.09
C PRO A 238 -11.89 -29.35 -6.43
N GLU A 239 -12.78 -28.91 -7.32
CA GLU A 239 -12.42 -28.40 -8.65
C GLU A 239 -12.17 -26.90 -8.68
N ALA A 240 -12.54 -26.16 -7.63
CA ALA A 240 -12.40 -24.72 -7.59
C ALA A 240 -10.93 -24.30 -7.55
N PRO A 241 -10.46 -23.44 -8.45
CA PRO A 241 -9.17 -22.81 -8.31
C PRO A 241 -9.15 -21.87 -7.08
N VAL A 242 -7.95 -21.62 -6.56
CA VAL A 242 -7.73 -20.72 -5.43
C VAL A 242 -6.90 -19.54 -5.87
N VAL A 243 -7.30 -18.32 -5.54
CA VAL A 243 -6.49 -17.12 -5.63
C VAL A 243 -6.03 -16.74 -4.22
N TYR A 244 -4.75 -16.93 -3.93
CA TYR A 244 -4.16 -16.67 -2.63
C TYR A 244 -3.44 -15.33 -2.60
N THR A 245 -3.81 -14.44 -1.67
CA THR A 245 -3.23 -13.10 -1.55
C THR A 245 -2.51 -12.84 -0.22
N GLY A 246 -2.41 -13.86 0.65
CA GLY A 246 -1.64 -13.80 1.89
C GLY A 246 -0.13 -13.91 1.65
N PRO A 247 0.71 -13.86 2.72
CA PRO A 247 2.15 -13.97 2.60
C PRO A 247 2.59 -15.27 1.90
N LEU A 248 3.44 -15.11 0.88
CA LEU A 248 3.86 -16.22 0.01
C LEU A 248 4.58 -17.33 0.78
N ASP A 249 5.50 -16.97 1.66
CA ASP A 249 6.27 -17.87 2.49
C ASP A 249 5.41 -18.64 3.49
N ARG A 250 4.38 -18.00 4.06
CA ARG A 250 3.42 -18.63 4.94
C ARG A 250 2.63 -19.76 4.23
N TYR A 251 2.28 -19.57 2.96
CA TYR A 251 1.57 -20.60 2.20
C TYR A 251 2.33 -21.93 2.18
N PHE A 252 3.65 -21.86 2.09
CA PHE A 252 4.56 -23.01 2.07
C PHE A 252 5.14 -23.37 3.44
N ASP A 253 4.50 -22.92 4.52
CA ASP A 253 4.93 -23.20 5.90
C ASP A 253 6.41 -22.83 6.14
N TYR A 254 6.84 -21.72 5.52
CA TYR A 254 8.20 -21.18 5.60
C TYR A 254 9.31 -22.16 5.18
N ALA A 255 8.99 -23.09 4.27
CA ALA A 255 9.92 -24.17 3.84
C ALA A 255 11.28 -23.68 3.33
N GLU A 256 11.34 -22.48 2.74
CA GLU A 256 12.58 -21.85 2.25
C GLU A 256 13.12 -20.77 3.19
N GLY A 257 12.47 -20.56 4.34
CA GLY A 257 12.75 -19.49 5.29
C GLY A 257 11.71 -18.36 5.26
N ARG A 258 11.81 -17.41 6.19
CA ARG A 258 10.91 -16.26 6.27
C ARG A 258 11.42 -15.11 5.40
N LEU A 259 10.56 -14.58 4.55
CA LEU A 259 10.84 -13.36 3.79
C LEU A 259 10.81 -12.14 4.74
N GLY A 260 11.69 -11.19 4.48
CA GLY A 260 11.82 -10.00 5.32
C GLY A 260 10.71 -8.98 5.05
N TRP A 261 10.01 -8.55 6.11
CA TRP A 261 8.94 -7.57 6.03
C TRP A 261 9.15 -6.41 6.98
N ARG A 262 8.63 -5.25 6.59
CA ARG A 262 8.39 -4.11 7.49
C ARG A 262 6.96 -4.16 7.99
N THR A 263 6.79 -3.77 9.26
CA THR A 263 5.48 -3.50 9.87
C THR A 263 5.37 -2.06 10.35
N LEU A 264 4.17 -1.63 10.68
CA LEU A 264 3.85 -0.31 11.20
C LEU A 264 3.06 -0.47 12.49
N ASP A 265 3.44 0.31 13.51
CA ASP A 265 2.64 0.51 14.71
C ASP A 265 1.96 1.88 14.65
N PHE A 266 0.73 1.95 15.13
CA PHE A 266 -0.09 3.16 15.11
C PHE A 266 -0.54 3.51 16.53
N GLU A 267 -0.31 4.75 16.93
CA GLU A 267 -0.79 5.32 18.18
C GLU A 267 -1.86 6.36 17.86
N GLN A 268 -3.13 5.99 18.09
CA GLN A 268 -4.28 6.86 17.85
C GLN A 268 -4.63 7.63 19.12
N GLU A 269 -4.86 8.93 18.97
CA GLU A 269 -5.29 9.83 20.06
C GLU A 269 -6.45 10.71 19.59
N VAL A 270 -7.46 10.85 20.44
CA VAL A 270 -8.48 11.89 20.32
C VAL A 270 -8.03 13.10 21.16
N LEU A 271 -7.97 14.26 20.53
CA LEU A 271 -7.51 15.50 21.16
C LEU A 271 -8.66 16.49 21.32
N ASP A 272 -8.70 17.20 22.46
CA ASP A 272 -9.65 18.28 22.75
C ASP A 272 -9.21 19.59 22.05
N THR A 273 -9.06 19.53 20.74
CA THR A 273 -8.80 20.68 19.85
C THR A 273 -9.42 20.41 18.48
N GLY A 274 -9.95 21.43 17.86
CA GLY A 274 -10.58 21.28 16.55
C GLY A 274 -9.60 21.03 15.40
N ASP A 275 -8.34 21.39 15.57
CA ASP A 275 -7.28 21.19 14.57
C ASP A 275 -5.93 21.12 15.30
N PHE A 276 -5.11 20.13 14.97
CA PHE A 276 -3.83 19.90 15.62
C PHE A 276 -2.65 20.40 14.78
N GLN A 277 -2.63 20.08 13.49
CA GLN A 277 -1.47 20.36 12.63
C GLN A 277 -1.78 21.07 11.31
N GLY A 278 -3.08 21.32 11.00
CA GLY A 278 -3.50 22.07 9.81
C GLY A 278 -3.24 21.36 8.48
N THR A 279 -2.96 20.07 8.49
CA THR A 279 -2.63 19.28 7.30
C THR A 279 -2.92 17.79 7.53
N PRO A 280 -3.28 17.02 6.49
CA PRO A 280 -3.53 15.59 6.66
C PRO A 280 -2.31 14.78 7.10
N VAL A 281 -1.09 15.15 6.64
CA VAL A 281 0.14 14.42 6.95
C VAL A 281 1.29 15.38 7.22
N MET A 282 1.93 15.18 8.37
CA MET A 282 3.18 15.84 8.74
C MET A 282 4.25 14.77 8.98
N ASN A 283 5.33 14.79 8.20
CA ASN A 283 6.52 13.97 8.46
C ASN A 283 7.40 14.65 9.52
N TYR A 284 7.98 13.86 10.39
CA TYR A 284 8.90 14.33 11.43
C TYR A 284 10.31 13.84 11.13
N ASN A 285 11.20 14.77 10.77
CA ASN A 285 12.50 14.42 10.24
C ASN A 285 13.62 14.42 11.29
N ASP A 286 13.40 15.02 12.47
CA ASP A 286 14.40 15.13 13.50
C ASP A 286 14.62 13.81 14.26
N ALA A 287 15.86 13.59 14.72
CA ALA A 287 16.28 12.34 15.34
C ALA A 287 15.66 12.09 16.74
N ASP A 288 15.30 13.15 17.45
CA ASP A 288 14.71 13.11 18.79
C ASP A 288 13.21 12.81 18.79
N VAL A 289 12.55 12.83 17.60
CA VAL A 289 11.16 12.45 17.43
C VAL A 289 11.07 10.98 17.02
N PRO A 290 10.43 10.09 17.82
CA PRO A 290 10.50 8.64 17.59
C PRO A 290 9.60 8.14 16.44
N TYR A 291 8.50 8.83 16.14
CA TYR A 291 7.60 8.48 15.04
C TYR A 291 8.07 9.10 13.71
N THR A 292 7.63 8.49 12.61
CA THR A 292 7.96 8.96 11.25
C THR A 292 7.02 10.08 10.79
N ARG A 293 5.73 9.98 11.17
CA ARG A 293 4.71 10.96 10.77
C ARG A 293 3.52 10.97 11.71
N ILE A 294 2.74 12.06 11.62
CA ILE A 294 1.41 12.15 12.21
C ILE A 294 0.41 12.32 11.06
N HIS A 295 -0.66 11.54 11.12
CA HIS A 295 -1.86 11.71 10.32
C HIS A 295 -2.92 12.45 11.15
N GLU A 296 -3.53 13.49 10.59
CA GLU A 296 -4.72 14.12 11.14
C GLU A 296 -5.88 13.93 10.17
N PHE A 297 -6.74 12.96 10.48
CA PHE A 297 -7.67 12.41 9.50
C PHE A 297 -8.80 13.35 9.09
N ARG A 298 -9.18 14.36 9.89
CA ARG A 298 -10.18 15.34 9.49
C ARG A 298 -9.84 16.10 8.20
N HIS A 299 -8.57 16.25 7.90
CA HIS A 299 -8.08 16.96 6.71
C HIS A 299 -8.12 16.12 5.42
N PHE A 300 -8.40 14.83 5.51
CA PHE A 300 -8.61 14.00 4.32
C PHE A 300 -9.99 14.25 3.71
N HIS A 301 -10.98 14.60 4.54
CA HIS A 301 -12.35 14.92 4.13
C HIS A 301 -12.79 16.28 4.68
N PRO A 302 -12.18 17.39 4.25
CA PRO A 302 -12.49 18.73 4.75
C PRO A 302 -13.91 19.18 4.37
N GLU A 303 -14.57 18.51 3.42
CA GLU A 303 -15.94 18.75 3.01
C GLU A 303 -16.99 18.21 4.01
N ARG A 304 -16.59 17.35 4.94
CA ARG A 304 -17.51 16.75 5.92
C ARG A 304 -17.76 17.70 7.08
N ALA A 305 -18.85 18.45 6.99
CA ALA A 305 -19.24 19.46 7.98
C ALA A 305 -19.73 18.87 9.32
N GLU A 306 -19.96 17.56 9.38
CA GLU A 306 -20.36 16.85 10.61
C GLU A 306 -19.23 16.58 11.58
N TYR A 307 -17.99 16.80 11.21
CA TYR A 307 -16.85 16.63 12.12
C TYR A 307 -16.86 17.68 13.23
N PRO A 308 -16.54 17.32 14.49
CA PRO A 308 -16.60 18.24 15.60
C PRO A 308 -15.60 19.39 15.47
N ASP A 309 -16.00 20.60 15.91
CA ASP A 309 -15.14 21.79 15.87
C ASP A 309 -14.13 21.86 17.03
N ASP A 310 -14.33 21.06 18.09
CA ASP A 310 -13.57 21.07 19.33
C ASP A 310 -12.73 19.82 19.56
N LYS A 311 -12.82 18.83 18.67
CA LYS A 311 -12.05 17.58 18.76
C LYS A 311 -11.46 17.17 17.41
N THR A 312 -10.31 16.53 17.45
CA THR A 312 -9.71 15.89 16.28
C THR A 312 -9.10 14.55 16.64
N VAL A 313 -8.79 13.74 15.61
CA VAL A 313 -8.09 12.46 15.74
C VAL A 313 -6.76 12.56 15.03
N ILE A 314 -5.71 12.24 15.77
CA ILE A 314 -4.37 12.07 15.21
C ILE A 314 -3.91 10.62 15.32
N VAL A 315 -3.05 10.19 14.41
CA VAL A 315 -2.39 8.89 14.46
C VAL A 315 -0.90 9.08 14.21
N LYS A 316 -0.08 8.71 15.20
CA LYS A 316 1.37 8.64 15.07
C LYS A 316 1.76 7.30 14.47
N GLU A 317 2.66 7.32 13.50
CA GLU A 317 3.13 6.14 12.78
C GLU A 317 4.58 5.83 13.12
N TYR A 318 4.83 4.59 13.55
CA TYR A 318 6.14 4.04 13.84
C TYR A 318 6.44 2.90 12.88
N SER A 319 7.64 2.86 12.33
CA SER A 319 8.05 1.80 11.41
C SER A 319 9.10 0.91 12.06
N ARG A 320 8.94 -0.41 11.94
CA ARG A 320 9.91 -1.40 12.46
C ARG A 320 9.97 -2.64 11.57
N PHE A 321 10.93 -3.52 11.84
CA PHE A 321 10.95 -4.85 11.23
C PHE A 321 9.79 -5.68 11.79
N ALA A 322 9.15 -6.48 10.91
CA ALA A 322 8.10 -7.37 11.32
C ALA A 322 8.68 -8.57 12.08
N GLU A 323 8.02 -8.95 13.17
CA GLU A 323 8.22 -10.19 13.91
C GLU A 323 7.20 -11.25 13.47
N ASP A 324 7.28 -12.45 14.00
CA ASP A 324 6.54 -13.63 13.53
C ASP A 324 5.01 -13.48 13.52
N ASP A 325 4.46 -12.74 14.50
CA ASP A 325 3.02 -12.56 14.68
C ASP A 325 2.49 -11.23 14.16
N ASP A 326 3.37 -10.40 13.57
CA ASP A 326 2.99 -9.09 13.08
C ASP A 326 2.21 -9.13 11.76
N GLU A 327 1.37 -8.13 11.58
CA GLU A 327 0.84 -7.78 10.27
C GLU A 327 1.96 -7.23 9.38
N VAL A 328 2.10 -7.77 8.18
CA VAL A 328 3.17 -7.39 7.24
C VAL A 328 2.70 -6.35 6.23
N TYR A 329 3.52 -5.32 6.02
CA TYR A 329 3.16 -4.17 5.17
C TYR A 329 4.00 -4.07 3.90
N TYR A 330 5.32 -4.03 4.06
CA TYR A 330 6.25 -3.75 2.94
C TYR A 330 7.38 -4.76 2.89
N PRO A 331 7.68 -5.33 1.70
CA PRO A 331 8.83 -6.22 1.53
C PRO A 331 10.14 -5.46 1.68
N ILE A 332 11.12 -6.05 2.37
CA ILE A 332 12.44 -5.44 2.56
C ILE A 332 13.29 -5.60 1.29
N ASN A 333 13.18 -6.73 0.60
CA ASN A 333 13.88 -7.02 -0.64
C ASN A 333 15.43 -7.02 -0.52
N THR A 334 15.96 -7.56 0.58
CA THR A 334 17.42 -7.79 0.68
C THR A 334 17.91 -8.73 -0.45
N PRO A 335 19.23 -8.82 -0.69
CA PRO A 335 19.77 -9.83 -1.60
C PRO A 335 19.35 -11.26 -1.21
N GLU A 336 19.35 -11.56 0.09
CA GLU A 336 18.94 -12.86 0.66
C GLU A 336 17.45 -13.11 0.39
N ASP A 337 16.57 -12.11 0.62
CA ASP A 337 15.15 -12.21 0.31
C ASP A 337 14.91 -12.50 -1.18
N ARG A 338 15.66 -11.84 -2.07
CA ARG A 338 15.52 -12.05 -3.52
C ARG A 338 15.90 -13.47 -3.95
N GLU A 339 16.92 -14.07 -3.34
CA GLU A 339 17.29 -15.48 -3.62
C GLU A 339 16.24 -16.45 -3.05
N MET A 340 15.73 -16.19 -1.85
CA MET A 340 14.65 -16.95 -1.24
C MET A 340 13.36 -16.85 -2.07
N LEU A 341 13.02 -15.67 -2.53
CA LEU A 341 11.85 -15.42 -3.38
C LEU A 341 11.88 -16.20 -4.69
N LYS A 342 13.07 -16.41 -5.31
CA LYS A 342 13.18 -17.24 -6.50
C LYS A 342 12.72 -18.67 -6.23
N ARG A 343 13.15 -19.25 -5.11
CA ARG A 343 12.72 -20.61 -4.71
C ARG A 343 11.22 -20.68 -4.44
N TYR A 344 10.66 -19.69 -3.74
CA TYR A 344 9.20 -19.61 -3.53
C TYR A 344 8.41 -19.47 -4.82
N ARG A 345 8.93 -18.73 -5.81
CA ARG A 345 8.29 -18.62 -7.12
C ARG A 345 8.28 -19.95 -7.89
N GLU A 346 9.31 -20.77 -7.75
CA GLU A 346 9.33 -22.12 -8.32
C GLU A 346 8.27 -23.02 -7.66
N LEU A 347 8.16 -22.98 -6.33
CA LEU A 347 7.11 -23.67 -5.57
C LEU A 347 5.71 -23.17 -5.97
N ALA A 348 5.50 -21.88 -6.07
CA ALA A 348 4.24 -21.29 -6.49
C ALA A 348 3.85 -21.71 -7.92
N ALA A 349 4.81 -21.79 -8.84
CA ALA A 349 4.56 -22.26 -10.19
C ALA A 349 4.20 -23.76 -10.25
N ALA A 350 4.76 -24.58 -9.37
CA ALA A 350 4.38 -25.99 -9.23
C ALA A 350 2.98 -26.12 -8.64
N GLU A 351 2.70 -25.41 -7.55
CA GLU A 351 1.41 -25.40 -6.86
C GLU A 351 0.26 -24.94 -7.77
N SER A 352 0.53 -23.95 -8.62
CA SER A 352 -0.42 -23.47 -9.62
C SER A 352 -0.83 -24.56 -10.60
N ARG A 353 0.13 -25.33 -11.10
CA ARG A 353 -0.12 -26.43 -12.06
C ARG A 353 -0.79 -27.65 -11.42
N GLU A 354 -0.37 -27.99 -10.20
CA GLU A 354 -0.80 -29.22 -9.54
C GLU A 354 -2.13 -29.04 -8.80
N ASN A 355 -2.28 -27.91 -8.10
CA ASN A 355 -3.37 -27.65 -7.19
C ASN A 355 -4.26 -26.46 -7.58
N LYS A 356 -4.05 -25.86 -8.76
CA LYS A 356 -4.82 -24.73 -9.28
C LYS A 356 -4.80 -23.51 -8.35
N VAL A 357 -3.64 -23.23 -7.70
CA VAL A 357 -3.49 -22.05 -6.84
C VAL A 357 -2.75 -20.95 -7.57
N LEU A 358 -3.31 -19.76 -7.61
CA LEU A 358 -2.73 -18.57 -8.20
C LEU A 358 -2.38 -17.59 -7.09
N PHE A 359 -1.13 -17.17 -7.05
CA PHE A 359 -0.64 -16.22 -6.06
C PHE A 359 -0.72 -14.80 -6.61
N GLY A 360 -1.24 -13.86 -5.83
CA GLY A 360 -1.41 -12.48 -6.26
C GLY A 360 -1.46 -11.48 -5.11
N GLY A 361 -1.50 -10.20 -5.46
CA GLY A 361 -1.48 -9.12 -4.48
C GLY A 361 -0.09 -8.87 -3.88
N ARG A 362 0.03 -7.86 -3.02
CA ARG A 362 1.29 -7.43 -2.43
C ARG A 362 2.01 -8.55 -1.69
N LEU A 363 1.29 -9.28 -0.83
CA LEU A 363 1.88 -10.30 0.02
C LEU A 363 2.14 -11.60 -0.74
N GLY A 364 1.21 -12.01 -1.60
CA GLY A 364 1.30 -13.25 -2.38
C GLY A 364 2.36 -13.21 -3.51
N THR A 365 2.85 -12.02 -3.86
CA THR A 365 3.93 -11.85 -4.85
C THR A 365 5.21 -11.28 -4.26
N TYR A 366 5.21 -10.92 -2.97
CA TYR A 366 6.32 -10.23 -2.29
C TYR A 366 6.76 -8.97 -3.05
N GLN A 367 5.78 -8.10 -3.39
CA GLN A 367 6.03 -6.88 -4.16
C GLN A 367 5.35 -5.67 -3.49
N TYR A 368 5.98 -4.50 -3.62
CA TYR A 368 5.31 -3.26 -3.29
C TYR A 368 4.28 -2.93 -4.37
N LEU A 369 3.01 -2.86 -3.97
CA LEU A 369 1.91 -2.47 -4.85
C LEU A 369 1.08 -1.38 -4.18
N ASP A 370 0.94 -0.23 -4.83
CA ASP A 370 -0.09 0.74 -4.47
C ASP A 370 -1.49 0.19 -4.81
N MET A 371 -2.55 0.79 -4.26
CA MET A 371 -3.92 0.33 -4.49
C MET A 371 -4.26 0.19 -5.97
N HIS A 372 -3.94 1.21 -6.78
CA HIS A 372 -4.20 1.18 -8.22
C HIS A 372 -3.39 0.10 -8.95
N MET A 373 -2.16 -0.17 -8.49
CA MET A 373 -1.33 -1.25 -9.03
C MET A 373 -1.90 -2.62 -8.68
N ALA A 374 -2.38 -2.80 -7.44
CA ALA A 374 -3.02 -4.05 -7.01
C ALA A 374 -4.30 -4.33 -7.83
N ILE A 375 -5.15 -3.32 -8.04
CA ILE A 375 -6.34 -3.42 -8.86
C ILE A 375 -5.97 -3.72 -10.33
N GLY A 376 -5.02 -2.98 -10.90
CA GLY A 376 -4.57 -3.18 -12.28
C GLY A 376 -3.98 -4.57 -12.52
N ALA A 377 -3.18 -5.07 -11.57
CA ALA A 377 -2.64 -6.42 -11.58
C ALA A 377 -3.75 -7.47 -11.50
N ALA A 378 -4.74 -7.27 -10.62
CA ALA A 378 -5.88 -8.17 -10.50
C ALA A 378 -6.71 -8.23 -11.79
N LEU A 379 -7.02 -7.08 -12.40
CA LEU A 379 -7.71 -7.04 -13.70
C LEU A 379 -6.94 -7.79 -14.79
N SER A 380 -5.61 -7.64 -14.83
CA SER A 380 -4.76 -8.36 -15.79
C SER A 380 -4.73 -9.87 -15.51
N VAL A 381 -4.61 -10.26 -14.25
CA VAL A 381 -4.64 -11.68 -13.84
C VAL A 381 -6.01 -12.30 -14.13
N PHE A 382 -7.09 -11.57 -13.87
CA PHE A 382 -8.43 -12.01 -14.22
C PHE A 382 -8.55 -12.31 -15.72
N ASP A 383 -8.17 -11.37 -16.58
CA ASP A 383 -8.30 -11.53 -18.04
C ASP A 383 -7.45 -12.68 -18.57
N ASN A 384 -6.21 -12.80 -18.11
CA ASN A 384 -5.23 -13.71 -18.72
C ASN A 384 -5.21 -15.11 -18.10
N HIS A 385 -5.70 -15.28 -16.86
CA HIS A 385 -5.62 -16.54 -16.12
C HIS A 385 -7.01 -17.03 -15.68
N VAL A 386 -7.78 -16.23 -14.92
CA VAL A 386 -9.06 -16.67 -14.37
C VAL A 386 -10.11 -16.80 -15.46
N ARG A 387 -10.29 -15.79 -16.31
CA ARG A 387 -11.23 -15.82 -17.44
C ARG A 387 -10.88 -16.96 -18.41
N THR A 388 -9.61 -17.10 -18.77
CA THR A 388 -9.19 -18.14 -19.73
C THR A 388 -9.35 -19.56 -19.18
N TYR A 389 -9.22 -19.74 -17.87
CA TYR A 389 -9.53 -21.02 -17.22
C TYR A 389 -11.01 -21.37 -17.38
N PHE A 390 -11.92 -20.46 -17.05
CA PHE A 390 -13.36 -20.75 -17.08
C PHE A 390 -13.96 -20.77 -18.49
N VAL A 391 -13.47 -19.95 -19.40
CA VAL A 391 -14.05 -19.78 -20.74
C VAL A 391 -13.36 -20.67 -21.77
N ASP A 392 -12.04 -20.72 -21.75
CA ASP A 392 -11.22 -21.42 -22.76
C ASP A 392 -10.75 -22.81 -22.29
N GLY A 393 -10.99 -23.19 -21.03
CA GLY A 393 -10.51 -24.45 -20.45
C GLY A 393 -8.98 -24.53 -20.32
N LYS A 394 -8.28 -23.37 -20.28
CA LYS A 394 -6.84 -23.34 -20.10
C LYS A 394 -6.46 -23.64 -18.65
N PRO A 395 -5.30 -24.27 -18.39
CA PRO A 395 -4.84 -24.46 -17.03
C PRO A 395 -4.61 -23.10 -16.34
N ILE A 396 -4.76 -23.06 -15.01
CA ILE A 396 -4.29 -21.94 -14.21
C ILE A 396 -2.77 -22.05 -14.10
N ASP A 397 -2.08 -21.04 -14.60
CA ASP A 397 -0.64 -20.91 -14.51
C ASP A 397 -0.28 -19.62 -13.78
N GLN A 398 0.73 -19.69 -12.90
CA GLN A 398 1.26 -18.50 -12.23
C GLN A 398 1.83 -17.53 -13.27
N PRO A 399 1.48 -16.21 -13.21
CA PRO A 399 2.06 -15.22 -14.10
C PRO A 399 3.59 -15.24 -14.08
N ARG A 400 4.22 -15.20 -15.26
CA ARG A 400 5.68 -15.15 -15.36
C ARG A 400 6.16 -13.74 -15.09
N GLY A 401 7.07 -13.58 -14.12
CA GLY A 401 7.79 -12.31 -13.92
C GLY A 401 7.13 -11.30 -12.98
N HIS A 402 6.24 -11.74 -12.13
CA HIS A 402 5.70 -10.91 -11.02
C HIS A 402 6.35 -11.27 -9.70
#